data_a9b16ff541b9386aa485ef98c100b680
#
_entry.id   a9b16ff541b9386aa485ef98c100b680
#
_cell.length_a   1.000
_cell.length_b   1.000
_cell.length_c   1.000
_cell.angle_alpha   90.00
_cell.angle_beta   90.00
_cell.angle_gamma   90.00
#
_symmetry.space_group_name_H-M   'P 1'
#
loop_
_entity.id
_entity.type
_entity.pdbx_description
1 polymer ?
#
loop_
_entity_poly.entity_id
_entity_poly.type
_entity_poly.pdbx_seq_one_letter_code
_entity_poly.pdbx_strand_id
1 'polypeptide(L)'
;MLLTPDCMVLILTEESELRLQCCHGSTRYEPFASPVKFYPTYKPLKNLFAYGLSAAKLLTESGLSVVVLEARDRVGGRTFTARNKQVQYVDLGGAYVGPTQNRILRLSKELGIETYKVNEVEHLIHHVKGKSYPFKGAFPTMWNPFVILDFNNLWRTMDEMGKEIPNEAPWKAPHAEEWDKMSMQDFIDKVCWTNASKRFATLFVNVDVTSEPHEVSALWFLWYVKQCGGTGRIFSTTNGGQERKFVGGSGQISEKLMERLGDRVKLEKPVVRIDQTSENVIVETLDHELYEAKYVISAIPPVLDLKIHFNPPLPPMRNQLISRVPMGSVIKCMVYYKEPFWKKKDYCGTMLIEDEEAAIGMTLDDCKPNCNVPAIMGFILARKCRRLTHLTKEERKKKICELYAKVLGSAEALHPVHYEEKNWCEEQYSGGCYTAYFPPGIMTQFGRIIRQPVGRIYFAGTETATEWSGYMEGAVQAGERAAREILCSMRKISEGEIWKSEPESADVPALPITTTFWERNLPSIPGLLMLVGFSTFFTSMAVVGLFAYKKGLLVRN
;
A
#
# COMPACT_ATOMS: atom_id res chain seq x y z
N MET A 1 -19.05 -20.93 -8.69
CA MET A 1 -18.70 -19.78 -9.54
C MET A 1 -17.26 -19.43 -9.25
N LEU A 2 -16.34 -19.74 -10.16
CA LEU A 2 -14.91 -19.47 -10.01
C LEU A 2 -14.66 -18.00 -10.34
N LEU A 3 -14.10 -17.25 -9.41
CA LEU A 3 -13.82 -15.83 -9.51
C LEU A 3 -12.34 -15.63 -9.90
N THR A 4 -12.05 -14.86 -10.92
CA THR A 4 -10.76 -14.80 -11.64
C THR A 4 -10.02 -13.46 -11.54
N PRO A 5 -8.70 -13.38 -11.88
CA PRO A 5 -7.74 -12.34 -11.47
C PRO A 5 -7.70 -11.05 -12.33
N ASP A 6 -6.89 -10.07 -11.89
CA ASP A 6 -6.88 -8.68 -12.34
C ASP A 6 -6.31 -8.41 -13.75
N CYS A 7 -5.08 -8.79 -14.07
CA CYS A 7 -4.48 -8.49 -15.38
C CYS A 7 -3.32 -9.43 -15.73
N MET A 8 -3.20 -9.78 -17.00
CA MET A 8 -2.04 -10.46 -17.56
C MET A 8 -1.52 -9.78 -18.81
N VAL A 9 -0.20 -9.79 -18.98
CA VAL A 9 0.48 -9.34 -20.19
C VAL A 9 1.02 -10.55 -20.92
N LEU A 10 0.62 -10.73 -22.16
CA LEU A 10 1.06 -11.80 -23.04
C LEU A 10 2.03 -11.24 -24.07
N ILE A 11 3.13 -11.94 -24.34
CA ILE A 11 4.06 -11.62 -25.43
C ILE A 11 3.79 -12.65 -26.53
N LEU A 12 3.16 -12.19 -27.61
CA LEU A 12 2.72 -13.03 -28.71
C LEU A 12 3.93 -13.56 -29.55
N THR A 13 3.70 -14.65 -30.27
CA THR A 13 4.65 -15.17 -31.26
C THR A 13 4.68 -14.27 -32.50
N GLU A 14 5.84 -14.18 -33.20
CA GLU A 14 6.02 -13.30 -34.35
C GLU A 14 5.11 -13.63 -35.57
N GLU A 15 4.48 -14.83 -35.60
CA GLU A 15 3.65 -15.31 -36.72
C GLU A 15 2.14 -15.35 -36.43
N SER A 16 1.68 -14.99 -35.22
CA SER A 16 0.26 -15.06 -34.90
C SER A 16 -0.47 -13.75 -35.20
N GLU A 17 -0.97 -13.60 -36.42
CA GLU A 17 -2.30 -12.97 -36.59
C GLU A 17 -3.27 -13.72 -35.68
N LEU A 18 -4.04 -12.99 -34.87
CA LEU A 18 -5.05 -13.54 -33.96
C LEU A 18 -5.85 -14.65 -34.65
N ARG A 19 -5.47 -15.92 -34.46
CA ARG A 19 -6.36 -17.03 -34.80
C ARG A 19 -7.40 -17.17 -33.68
N LEU A 20 -8.49 -16.45 -33.86
CA LEU A 20 -9.75 -16.71 -33.14
C LEU A 20 -10.26 -18.08 -33.60
N GLN A 21 -9.86 -19.14 -32.93
CA GLN A 21 -10.47 -20.46 -33.15
C GLN A 21 -11.71 -20.58 -32.27
N CYS A 22 -12.87 -20.17 -32.84
CA CYS A 22 -14.18 -20.59 -32.33
C CYS A 22 -14.31 -22.09 -32.54
N CYS A 23 -14.15 -22.89 -31.47
CA CYS A 23 -14.50 -24.30 -31.48
C CYS A 23 -16.03 -24.45 -31.57
N HIS A 24 -16.58 -24.55 -32.77
CA HIS A 24 -17.94 -25.06 -33.03
C HIS A 24 -17.92 -26.58 -32.85
N GLY A 25 -18.05 -27.04 -31.63
CA GLY A 25 -18.31 -28.43 -31.29
C GLY A 25 -19.81 -28.62 -31.07
N SER A 26 -20.47 -29.26 -32.02
CA SER A 26 -21.89 -29.61 -31.95
C SER A 26 -22.14 -30.71 -30.93
N THR A 27 -22.71 -30.37 -29.79
CA THR A 27 -23.47 -31.31 -28.97
C THR A 27 -24.78 -30.65 -28.57
N ARG A 28 -25.88 -31.28 -29.05
CA ARG A 28 -27.25 -30.87 -28.75
C ARG A 28 -27.52 -30.99 -27.25
N TYR A 29 -27.92 -29.85 -26.64
CA TYR A 29 -28.74 -29.82 -25.43
C TYR A 29 -29.93 -28.91 -25.68
N GLU A 30 -31.12 -29.42 -25.32
CA GLU A 30 -32.41 -28.73 -25.49
C GLU A 30 -32.53 -27.51 -24.56
N PRO A 31 -33.32 -26.48 -24.95
CA PRO A 31 -33.35 -25.21 -24.26
C PRO A 31 -34.42 -25.18 -23.16
N PHE A 32 -34.05 -24.78 -21.96
CA PHE A 32 -34.99 -24.20 -21.00
C PHE A 32 -35.08 -22.69 -21.25
N ALA A 33 -36.24 -22.29 -21.78
CA ALA A 33 -36.53 -20.90 -22.09
C ALA A 33 -37.13 -20.17 -20.90
N SER A 34 -36.56 -19.02 -20.54
CA SER A 34 -37.33 -17.84 -20.15
C SER A 34 -36.50 -16.57 -20.41
N PRO A 35 -37.13 -15.53 -21.00
CA PRO A 35 -36.38 -14.37 -21.48
C PRO A 35 -36.13 -13.37 -20.37
N VAL A 36 -34.84 -13.15 -20.06
CA VAL A 36 -34.41 -11.99 -19.28
C VAL A 36 -34.39 -10.79 -20.24
N LYS A 37 -35.21 -9.79 -19.95
CA LYS A 37 -35.24 -8.51 -20.67
C LYS A 37 -33.93 -7.76 -20.46
N PHE A 38 -33.17 -7.59 -21.53
CA PHE A 38 -32.07 -6.65 -21.59
C PHE A 38 -32.59 -5.21 -21.61
N TYR A 39 -32.13 -4.37 -20.68
CA TYR A 39 -32.23 -2.92 -20.81
C TYR A 39 -30.96 -2.40 -21.48
N PRO A 40 -31.06 -1.54 -22.49
CA PRO A 40 -29.90 -1.04 -23.21
C PRO A 40 -29.31 0.20 -22.57
N THR A 41 -27.98 0.36 -22.80
CA THR A 41 -27.17 1.58 -22.75
C THR A 41 -26.67 2.08 -21.41
N TYR A 42 -25.48 1.55 -21.05
CA TYR A 42 -24.45 2.39 -20.43
C TYR A 42 -23.23 2.42 -21.37
N LYS A 43 -22.79 3.65 -21.73
CA LYS A 43 -21.53 3.84 -22.46
C LYS A 43 -20.38 3.40 -21.56
N PRO A 44 -19.44 2.57 -22.01
CA PRO A 44 -18.32 2.12 -21.18
C PRO A 44 -17.37 3.28 -20.90
N LEU A 45 -17.19 3.62 -19.64
CA LEU A 45 -16.08 4.43 -19.16
C LEU A 45 -14.87 3.51 -18.98
N LYS A 46 -13.76 3.86 -19.61
CA LYS A 46 -12.57 3.01 -19.76
C LYS A 46 -11.52 3.34 -18.69
N ASN A 47 -11.02 2.38 -17.92
CA ASN A 47 -9.96 2.59 -16.92
C ASN A 47 -9.15 1.32 -16.50
N LEU A 48 -7.82 1.20 -16.68
CA LEU A 48 -6.90 0.07 -16.44
C LEU A 48 -5.70 0.28 -15.48
N PHE A 49 -5.03 -0.82 -15.01
CA PHE A 49 -3.91 -0.84 -14.07
C PHE A 49 -2.55 -0.39 -14.60
N ALA A 50 -1.74 0.22 -13.71
CA ALA A 50 -0.40 0.69 -14.03
C ALA A 50 0.66 -0.42 -14.17
N TYR A 51 0.53 -1.60 -13.52
CA TYR A 51 1.59 -2.65 -13.48
C TYR A 51 1.78 -3.37 -14.82
N GLY A 52 0.75 -4.04 -15.28
CA GLY A 52 0.77 -4.73 -16.57
C GLY A 52 0.96 -3.75 -17.71
N LEU A 53 0.43 -2.53 -17.59
CA LEU A 53 0.57 -1.49 -18.61
C LEU A 53 1.98 -0.91 -18.69
N SER A 54 2.71 -0.74 -17.57
CA SER A 54 4.11 -0.30 -17.62
C SER A 54 5.01 -1.37 -18.23
N ALA A 55 4.75 -2.66 -17.91
CA ALA A 55 5.42 -3.76 -18.57
C ALA A 55 5.12 -3.80 -20.07
N ALA A 56 3.83 -3.71 -20.45
CA ALA A 56 3.39 -3.71 -21.83
C ALA A 56 3.96 -2.53 -22.64
N LYS A 57 4.00 -1.32 -22.03
CA LYS A 57 4.64 -0.14 -22.61
C LYS A 57 6.10 -0.45 -22.95
N LEU A 58 6.88 -0.89 -21.96
CA LEU A 58 8.31 -1.17 -22.13
C LEU A 58 8.57 -2.25 -23.17
N LEU A 59 7.81 -3.35 -23.16
CA LEU A 59 7.95 -4.43 -24.13
C LEU A 59 7.57 -3.98 -25.56
N THR A 60 6.49 -3.19 -25.70
CA THR A 60 6.08 -2.63 -26.99
C THR A 60 7.14 -1.67 -27.54
N GLU A 61 7.71 -0.80 -26.68
CA GLU A 61 8.82 0.09 -27.05
C GLU A 61 10.08 -0.66 -27.42
N SER A 62 10.25 -1.89 -26.91
CA SER A 62 11.32 -2.82 -27.27
C SER A 62 11.04 -3.63 -28.55
N GLY A 63 9.96 -3.32 -29.28
CA GLY A 63 9.58 -3.94 -30.56
C GLY A 63 8.89 -5.30 -30.43
N LEU A 64 8.33 -5.64 -29.27
CA LEU A 64 7.62 -6.90 -29.07
C LEU A 64 6.11 -6.74 -29.28
N SER A 65 5.49 -7.79 -29.83
CA SER A 65 4.02 -7.89 -29.92
C SER A 65 3.46 -8.27 -28.55
N VAL A 66 2.54 -7.46 -28.04
CA VAL A 66 2.01 -7.59 -26.67
C VAL A 66 0.51 -7.51 -26.66
N VAL A 67 -0.14 -8.33 -25.83
CA VAL A 67 -1.56 -8.21 -25.49
C VAL A 67 -1.69 -8.14 -23.97
N VAL A 68 -2.59 -7.28 -23.48
CA VAL A 68 -2.92 -7.13 -22.07
C VAL A 68 -4.35 -7.59 -21.85
N LEU A 69 -4.55 -8.58 -20.98
CA LEU A 69 -5.87 -9.10 -20.60
C LEU A 69 -6.25 -8.55 -19.23
N GLU A 70 -7.31 -7.78 -19.16
CA GLU A 70 -7.85 -7.20 -17.94
C GLU A 70 -9.18 -7.86 -17.59
N ALA A 71 -9.33 -8.25 -16.33
CA ALA A 71 -10.52 -8.95 -15.86
C ALA A 71 -11.76 -8.05 -15.74
N ARG A 72 -11.57 -6.75 -15.50
CA ARG A 72 -12.66 -5.78 -15.33
C ARG A 72 -13.06 -5.11 -16.64
N ASP A 73 -14.18 -4.42 -16.59
CA ASP A 73 -14.64 -3.47 -17.62
C ASP A 73 -13.83 -2.15 -17.61
N ARG A 74 -12.88 -2.02 -16.68
CA ARG A 74 -12.07 -0.83 -16.46
C ARG A 74 -10.62 -1.18 -16.17
N VAL A 75 -9.76 -0.19 -16.33
CA VAL A 75 -8.34 -0.23 -15.99
C VAL A 75 -8.06 0.41 -14.63
N GLY A 76 -6.89 0.29 -14.05
CA GLY A 76 -6.45 0.93 -12.81
C GLY A 76 -6.50 0.04 -11.57
N GLY A 77 -7.34 -1.00 -11.55
CA GLY A 77 -7.54 -1.93 -10.46
C GLY A 77 -7.59 -1.32 -9.07
N ARG A 78 -6.50 -1.40 -8.26
CA ARG A 78 -6.40 -0.78 -6.93
C ARG A 78 -6.25 0.76 -6.98
N THR A 79 -6.03 1.37 -8.16
CA THR A 79 -6.31 2.78 -8.43
C THR A 79 -7.67 2.88 -9.11
N PHE A 80 -8.52 3.76 -8.64
CA PHE A 80 -9.84 3.95 -9.21
C PHE A 80 -10.30 5.39 -9.03
N THR A 81 -10.43 6.12 -10.13
CA THR A 81 -10.97 7.48 -10.15
C THR A 81 -12.39 7.45 -10.69
N ALA A 82 -13.37 7.65 -9.82
CA ALA A 82 -14.75 7.87 -10.23
C ALA A 82 -14.96 9.33 -10.67
N ARG A 83 -15.80 9.54 -11.68
CA ARG A 83 -16.14 10.87 -12.19
C ARG A 83 -17.64 11.06 -12.21
N ASN A 84 -18.12 12.12 -11.59
CA ASN A 84 -19.54 12.48 -11.58
C ASN A 84 -19.73 13.99 -11.54
N LYS A 85 -20.98 14.45 -11.70
CA LYS A 85 -21.30 15.88 -11.75
C LYS A 85 -21.17 16.58 -10.39
N GLN A 86 -21.30 15.84 -9.28
CA GLN A 86 -21.27 16.39 -7.92
C GLN A 86 -19.85 16.77 -7.50
N VAL A 87 -18.86 15.93 -7.82
CA VAL A 87 -17.50 16.07 -7.29
C VAL A 87 -16.43 16.17 -8.39
N GLN A 88 -16.83 16.18 -9.66
CA GLN A 88 -15.98 16.14 -10.85
C GLN A 88 -15.18 14.82 -10.94
N TYR A 89 -14.25 14.58 -10.03
CA TYR A 89 -13.52 13.33 -9.90
C TYR A 89 -13.22 13.03 -8.44
N VAL A 90 -13.05 11.76 -8.12
CA VAL A 90 -12.66 11.28 -6.80
C VAL A 90 -11.85 9.99 -6.91
N ASP A 91 -10.70 9.94 -6.23
CA ASP A 91 -9.89 8.74 -6.14
C ASP A 91 -10.41 7.82 -5.02
N LEU A 92 -11.12 6.77 -5.42
CA LEU A 92 -11.65 5.75 -4.53
C LEU A 92 -10.60 4.67 -4.18
N GLY A 93 -9.47 4.66 -4.87
CA GLY A 93 -8.31 3.79 -4.64
C GLY A 93 -7.05 4.56 -4.26
N GLY A 94 -5.87 4.02 -4.64
CA GLY A 94 -4.58 4.68 -4.49
C GLY A 94 -4.58 6.05 -5.16
N ALA A 95 -4.10 7.07 -4.47
CA ALA A 95 -4.22 8.46 -4.91
C ALA A 95 -2.96 9.29 -4.68
N TYR A 96 -2.17 8.93 -3.67
CA TYR A 96 -1.07 9.76 -3.18
C TYR A 96 0.25 9.39 -3.83
N VAL A 97 1.10 10.40 -3.99
CA VAL A 97 2.46 10.30 -4.49
C VAL A 97 3.34 11.33 -3.78
N GLY A 98 4.62 11.03 -3.64
CA GLY A 98 5.54 11.95 -2.97
C GLY A 98 6.99 11.77 -3.39
N PRO A 99 7.91 12.47 -2.72
CA PRO A 99 9.33 12.35 -2.96
C PRO A 99 9.80 10.89 -2.90
N THR A 100 10.80 10.55 -3.70
CA THR A 100 11.38 9.21 -3.92
C THR A 100 10.51 8.22 -4.70
N GLN A 101 9.26 8.56 -5.03
CA GLN A 101 8.41 7.78 -5.92
C GLN A 101 8.65 8.19 -7.38
N ASN A 102 9.88 8.01 -7.84
CA ASN A 102 10.40 8.66 -9.04
C ASN A 102 9.87 8.08 -10.35
N ARG A 103 9.58 6.76 -10.41
CA ARG A 103 9.07 6.09 -11.61
C ARG A 103 7.64 6.51 -11.94
N ILE A 104 6.77 6.58 -10.92
CA ILE A 104 5.39 7.03 -11.12
C ILE A 104 5.35 8.52 -11.44
N LEU A 105 6.24 9.34 -10.86
CA LEU A 105 6.39 10.76 -11.19
C LEU A 105 6.89 10.95 -12.63
N ARG A 106 7.91 10.19 -13.07
CA ARG A 106 8.36 10.19 -14.47
C ARG A 106 7.21 9.82 -15.40
N LEU A 107 6.51 8.73 -15.10
CA LEU A 107 5.41 8.24 -15.93
C LEU A 107 4.27 9.26 -16.00
N SER A 108 3.90 9.91 -14.90
CA SER A 108 2.89 10.96 -14.90
C SER A 108 3.28 12.14 -15.76
N LYS A 109 4.55 12.57 -15.71
CA LYS A 109 5.10 13.64 -16.54
C LYS A 109 5.09 13.28 -18.03
N GLU A 110 5.51 12.06 -18.39
CA GLU A 110 5.43 11.54 -19.76
C GLU A 110 4.01 11.53 -20.33
N LEU A 111 3.03 11.34 -19.46
CA LEU A 111 1.62 11.32 -19.79
C LEU A 111 0.94 12.71 -19.73
N GLY A 112 1.68 13.76 -19.38
CA GLY A 112 1.14 15.11 -19.23
C GLY A 112 0.13 15.23 -18.09
N ILE A 113 0.37 14.54 -16.96
CA ILE A 113 -0.48 14.56 -15.77
C ILE A 113 0.23 15.36 -14.68
N GLU A 114 -0.38 16.46 -14.27
CA GLU A 114 0.14 17.32 -13.21
C GLU A 114 -0.20 16.81 -11.81
N THR A 115 0.59 17.22 -10.82
CA THR A 115 0.36 16.93 -9.41
C THR A 115 0.10 18.21 -8.63
N TYR A 116 -0.64 18.09 -7.51
CA TYR A 116 -0.84 19.18 -6.55
C TYR A 116 -0.58 18.69 -5.13
N LYS A 117 -0.16 19.59 -4.25
CA LYS A 117 0.10 19.28 -2.84
C LYS A 117 -1.18 19.06 -2.05
N VAL A 118 -1.17 18.05 -1.19
CA VAL A 118 -2.19 17.88 -0.15
C VAL A 118 -2.05 19.01 0.87
N ASN A 119 -3.16 19.54 1.34
CA ASN A 119 -3.14 20.64 2.29
C ASN A 119 -2.69 20.19 3.69
N GLU A 120 -1.66 20.84 4.20
CA GLU A 120 -1.13 20.64 5.55
C GLU A 120 -0.68 22.01 6.16
N VAL A 121 -1.30 23.10 5.70
CA VAL A 121 -0.93 24.46 6.15
C VAL A 121 -1.37 24.69 7.59
N GLU A 122 -2.60 24.35 7.91
CA GLU A 122 -3.17 24.46 9.26
C GLU A 122 -2.71 23.29 10.15
N HIS A 123 -3.22 23.21 11.39
CA HIS A 123 -2.88 22.12 12.32
C HIS A 123 -3.53 20.78 11.95
N LEU A 124 -2.78 19.70 12.16
CA LEU A 124 -3.29 18.33 12.22
C LEU A 124 -3.95 18.10 13.60
N ILE A 125 -4.79 17.09 13.69
CA ILE A 125 -5.44 16.71 14.97
C ILE A 125 -5.03 15.31 15.37
N HIS A 126 -4.59 15.15 16.63
CA HIS A 126 -4.46 13.88 17.30
C HIS A 126 -5.64 13.70 18.26
N HIS A 127 -6.54 12.76 17.95
CA HIS A 127 -7.70 12.46 18.78
C HIS A 127 -7.51 11.17 19.56
N VAL A 128 -7.50 11.30 20.88
CA VAL A 128 -7.25 10.19 21.79
C VAL A 128 -8.07 10.33 23.07
N LYS A 129 -8.70 9.23 23.50
CA LYS A 129 -9.56 9.19 24.71
C LYS A 129 -10.62 10.30 24.72
N GLY A 130 -11.25 10.52 23.56
CA GLY A 130 -12.34 11.49 23.39
C GLY A 130 -11.90 12.96 23.38
N LYS A 131 -10.59 13.27 23.32
CA LYS A 131 -10.06 14.63 23.28
C LYS A 131 -9.21 14.85 22.03
N SER A 132 -9.30 16.05 21.45
CA SER A 132 -8.56 16.48 20.27
C SER A 132 -7.41 17.41 20.65
N TYR A 133 -6.22 17.11 20.15
CA TYR A 133 -4.99 17.88 20.37
C TYR A 133 -4.42 18.31 19.02
N PRO A 134 -4.36 19.63 18.73
CA PRO A 134 -3.72 20.12 17.51
C PRO A 134 -2.19 19.93 17.59
N PHE A 135 -1.58 19.61 16.44
CA PHE A 135 -0.13 19.49 16.32
C PHE A 135 0.36 19.86 14.92
N LYS A 136 1.68 19.96 14.75
CA LYS A 136 2.38 20.17 13.47
C LYS A 136 3.45 19.09 13.29
N GLY A 137 3.77 18.78 12.04
CA GLY A 137 4.80 17.79 11.69
C GLY A 137 4.25 16.38 11.52
N ALA A 138 5.15 15.41 11.30
CA ALA A 138 4.77 14.02 10.97
C ALA A 138 4.10 13.27 12.13
N PHE A 139 4.55 13.53 13.37
CA PHE A 139 4.08 12.82 14.56
C PHE A 139 3.52 13.77 15.60
N PRO A 140 2.46 13.35 16.35
CA PRO A 140 1.84 14.20 17.36
C PRO A 140 2.79 14.53 18.51
N THR A 141 2.70 15.76 19.02
CA THR A 141 3.47 16.21 20.18
C THR A 141 2.93 15.57 21.45
N MET A 142 3.81 14.93 22.23
CA MET A 142 3.49 14.32 23.50
C MET A 142 3.95 15.21 24.64
N TRP A 143 3.15 15.31 25.73
CA TRP A 143 3.45 16.16 26.88
C TRP A 143 4.08 15.39 28.05
N ASN A 144 3.90 14.07 28.11
CA ASN A 144 4.47 13.24 29.16
C ASN A 144 5.92 12.85 28.77
N PRO A 145 6.95 13.19 29.58
CA PRO A 145 8.35 12.89 29.28
C PRO A 145 8.61 11.40 29.02
N PHE A 146 7.97 10.51 29.76
CA PHE A 146 8.12 9.06 29.52
C PHE A 146 7.53 8.64 28.18
N VAL A 147 6.42 9.24 27.76
CA VAL A 147 5.85 8.98 26.44
C VAL A 147 6.76 9.52 25.35
N ILE A 148 7.39 10.70 25.54
CA ILE A 148 8.35 11.26 24.58
C ILE A 148 9.55 10.32 24.39
N LEU A 149 10.13 9.82 25.49
CA LEU A 149 11.25 8.89 25.44
C LEU A 149 10.86 7.58 24.72
N ASP A 150 9.68 7.08 25.01
CA ASP A 150 9.17 5.83 24.48
C ASP A 150 8.85 5.92 22.99
N PHE A 151 8.20 7.01 22.55
CA PHE A 151 7.98 7.32 21.15
C PHE A 151 9.28 7.43 20.37
N ASN A 152 10.23 8.23 20.91
CA ASN A 152 11.52 8.39 20.28
C ASN A 152 12.27 7.06 20.16
N ASN A 153 12.21 6.24 21.21
CA ASN A 153 12.80 4.90 21.18
C ASN A 153 12.17 4.00 20.14
N LEU A 154 10.84 4.03 20.00
CA LEU A 154 10.11 3.23 19.02
C LEU A 154 10.56 3.53 17.59
N TRP A 155 10.49 4.80 17.16
CA TRP A 155 10.82 5.19 15.79
C TRP A 155 12.30 4.95 15.48
N ARG A 156 13.18 5.31 16.40
CA ARG A 156 14.61 5.03 16.26
C ARG A 156 14.90 3.54 16.15
N THR A 157 14.29 2.71 16.97
CA THR A 157 14.49 1.26 16.92
C THR A 157 14.01 0.67 15.60
N MET A 158 12.84 1.09 15.09
CA MET A 158 12.35 0.64 13.81
C MET A 158 13.28 1.03 12.65
N ASP A 159 13.74 2.27 12.63
CA ASP A 159 14.65 2.75 11.58
C ASP A 159 16.04 2.09 11.66
N GLU A 160 16.59 1.88 12.87
CA GLU A 160 17.87 1.18 13.06
C GLU A 160 17.79 -0.30 12.62
N MET A 161 16.75 -1.02 13.03
CA MET A 161 16.53 -2.40 12.59
C MET A 161 16.30 -2.44 11.07
N GLY A 162 15.59 -1.47 10.52
CA GLY A 162 15.36 -1.35 9.09
C GLY A 162 16.67 -1.26 8.27
N LYS A 163 17.72 -0.60 8.79
CA LYS A 163 19.01 -0.49 8.10
C LYS A 163 19.70 -1.83 7.86
N GLU A 164 19.44 -2.82 8.69
CA GLU A 164 20.00 -4.17 8.57
C GLU A 164 19.28 -5.03 7.52
N ILE A 165 18.11 -4.59 7.02
CA ILE A 165 17.26 -5.38 6.13
C ILE A 165 17.56 -5.00 4.67
N PRO A 166 18.09 -5.91 3.83
CA PRO A 166 18.29 -5.64 2.41
C PRO A 166 16.95 -5.54 1.66
N ASN A 167 16.79 -4.54 0.78
CA ASN A 167 15.54 -4.31 0.04
C ASN A 167 15.13 -5.48 -0.84
N GLU A 168 16.09 -6.08 -1.53
CA GLU A 168 15.87 -7.15 -2.50
C GLU A 168 15.62 -8.50 -1.85
N ALA A 169 16.09 -8.69 -0.61
CA ALA A 169 16.10 -9.98 0.06
C ALA A 169 15.97 -9.86 1.59
N PRO A 170 14.82 -9.38 2.11
CA PRO A 170 14.64 -9.19 3.56
C PRO A 170 14.86 -10.47 4.39
N TRP A 171 14.64 -11.63 3.82
CA TRP A 171 14.95 -12.94 4.43
C TRP A 171 16.45 -13.22 4.65
N LYS A 172 17.34 -12.35 4.13
CA LYS A 172 18.79 -12.41 4.34
C LYS A 172 19.29 -11.45 5.42
N ALA A 173 18.41 -10.72 6.10
CA ALA A 173 18.82 -9.88 7.21
C ALA A 173 19.48 -10.71 8.32
N PRO A 174 20.48 -10.19 9.06
CA PRO A 174 21.19 -10.95 10.11
C PRO A 174 20.27 -11.57 11.15
N HIS A 175 19.17 -10.91 11.48
CA HIS A 175 18.18 -11.34 12.47
C HIS A 175 16.84 -11.77 11.85
N ALA A 176 16.83 -12.13 10.56
CA ALA A 176 15.59 -12.41 9.83
C ALA A 176 14.72 -13.48 10.50
N GLU A 177 15.33 -14.60 10.95
CA GLU A 177 14.61 -15.71 11.62
C GLU A 177 13.95 -15.28 12.94
N GLU A 178 14.60 -14.43 13.73
CA GLU A 178 14.04 -13.92 14.99
C GLU A 178 12.89 -12.96 14.71
N TRP A 179 13.13 -11.99 13.83
CA TRP A 179 12.17 -10.92 13.57
C TRP A 179 10.95 -11.40 12.77
N ASP A 180 11.09 -12.41 11.93
CA ASP A 180 9.98 -12.98 11.17
C ASP A 180 9.04 -13.84 12.02
N LYS A 181 9.57 -14.51 13.07
CA LYS A 181 8.75 -15.26 14.03
C LYS A 181 7.91 -14.37 14.95
N MET A 182 8.33 -13.13 15.12
CA MET A 182 7.63 -12.10 15.90
C MET A 182 6.52 -11.46 15.06
N SER A 183 5.35 -11.26 15.65
CA SER A 183 4.35 -10.32 15.10
C SER A 183 4.75 -8.87 15.42
N MET A 184 4.18 -7.91 14.71
CA MET A 184 4.33 -6.49 15.10
C MET A 184 3.72 -6.20 16.47
N GLN A 185 2.73 -6.98 16.94
CA GLN A 185 2.22 -6.86 18.29
C GLN A 185 3.29 -7.23 19.32
N ASP A 186 4.00 -8.35 19.12
CA ASP A 186 5.10 -8.79 20.00
C ASP A 186 6.23 -7.76 20.00
N PHE A 187 6.56 -7.20 18.84
CA PHE A 187 7.54 -6.13 18.70
C PHE A 187 7.14 -4.88 19.49
N ILE A 188 5.89 -4.41 19.34
CA ILE A 188 5.35 -3.25 20.05
C ILE A 188 5.39 -3.51 21.56
N ASP A 189 5.00 -4.70 22.02
CA ASP A 189 4.99 -5.05 23.43
C ASP A 189 6.40 -5.15 24.03
N LYS A 190 7.39 -5.55 23.22
CA LYS A 190 8.82 -5.61 23.61
C LYS A 190 9.48 -4.22 23.69
N VAL A 191 9.14 -3.31 22.76
CA VAL A 191 9.83 -2.02 22.61
C VAL A 191 9.14 -0.89 23.36
N CYS A 192 7.81 -0.87 23.39
CA CYS A 192 7.02 0.19 24.01
C CYS A 192 6.67 -0.11 25.47
N TRP A 193 6.95 0.84 26.34
CA TRP A 193 6.65 0.79 27.77
C TRP A 193 5.31 1.43 28.13
N THR A 194 4.92 2.47 27.40
CA THR A 194 3.71 3.22 27.70
C THR A 194 2.54 2.76 26.83
N ASN A 195 1.36 2.72 27.42
CA ASN A 195 0.14 2.42 26.64
C ASN A 195 -0.15 3.47 25.56
N ALA A 196 0.36 4.69 25.68
CA ALA A 196 0.21 5.71 24.64
C ALA A 196 1.02 5.32 23.39
N SER A 197 2.30 4.94 23.56
CA SER A 197 3.14 4.48 22.46
C SER A 197 2.58 3.21 21.80
N LYS A 198 2.10 2.26 22.59
CA LYS A 198 1.50 1.02 22.07
C LYS A 198 0.27 1.29 21.19
N ARG A 199 -0.64 2.16 21.64
CA ARG A 199 -1.83 2.52 20.85
C ARG A 199 -1.47 3.23 19.55
N PHE A 200 -0.56 4.20 19.62
CA PHE A 200 -0.14 4.91 18.42
C PHE A 200 0.61 3.99 17.45
N ALA A 201 1.50 3.12 17.94
CA ALA A 201 2.16 2.11 17.11
C ALA A 201 1.15 1.17 16.43
N THR A 202 0.07 0.78 17.13
CA THR A 202 -1.04 0.02 16.55
C THR A 202 -1.71 0.80 15.42
N LEU A 203 -2.02 2.09 15.64
CA LEU A 203 -2.59 2.96 14.60
C LEU A 203 -1.64 3.08 13.40
N PHE A 204 -0.33 3.25 13.63
CA PHE A 204 0.69 3.31 12.59
C PHE A 204 0.65 2.06 11.70
N VAL A 205 0.67 0.86 12.29
CA VAL A 205 0.54 -0.41 11.53
C VAL A 205 -0.78 -0.47 10.76
N ASN A 206 -1.91 -0.13 11.41
CA ASN A 206 -3.20 -0.16 10.72
C ASN A 206 -3.27 0.80 9.53
N VAL A 207 -2.67 1.99 9.63
CA VAL A 207 -2.66 3.01 8.57
C VAL A 207 -1.78 2.57 7.41
N ASP A 208 -0.60 2.00 7.68
CA ASP A 208 0.38 1.67 6.64
C ASP A 208 0.00 0.41 5.85
N VAL A 209 -0.54 -0.62 6.51
CA VAL A 209 -0.77 -1.93 5.88
C VAL A 209 -2.20 -2.47 6.01
N THR A 210 -3.13 -1.70 6.58
CA THR A 210 -4.57 -2.05 6.70
C THR A 210 -4.84 -3.40 7.36
N SER A 211 -3.96 -3.79 8.29
CA SER A 211 -3.99 -5.04 9.04
C SER A 211 -3.68 -4.80 10.51
N GLU A 212 -4.02 -5.75 11.38
CA GLU A 212 -3.73 -5.63 12.80
C GLU A 212 -2.27 -6.02 13.10
N PRO A 213 -1.62 -5.44 14.14
CA PRO A 213 -0.24 -5.75 14.47
C PRO A 213 0.03 -7.24 14.71
N HIS A 214 -0.93 -8.00 15.24
CA HIS A 214 -0.77 -9.44 15.49
C HIS A 214 -0.85 -10.30 14.21
N GLU A 215 -1.37 -9.74 13.11
CA GLU A 215 -1.49 -10.42 11.81
C GLU A 215 -0.18 -10.36 11.01
N VAL A 216 0.70 -9.41 11.30
CA VAL A 216 1.83 -8.99 10.45
C VAL A 216 3.17 -9.39 11.06
N SER A 217 4.07 -9.97 10.25
CA SER A 217 5.46 -10.23 10.64
C SER A 217 6.22 -8.93 10.93
N ALA A 218 6.99 -8.90 12.03
CA ALA A 218 7.85 -7.75 12.35
C ALA A 218 8.94 -7.56 11.28
N LEU A 219 9.57 -8.64 10.79
CA LEU A 219 10.55 -8.55 9.71
C LEU A 219 9.96 -7.89 8.46
N TRP A 220 8.78 -8.39 8.02
CA TRP A 220 8.15 -7.85 6.83
C TRP A 220 7.72 -6.39 7.00
N PHE A 221 7.16 -6.00 8.15
CA PHE A 221 6.73 -4.63 8.39
C PHE A 221 7.92 -3.66 8.49
N LEU A 222 8.99 -4.02 9.18
CA LEU A 222 10.21 -3.23 9.24
C LEU A 222 10.83 -3.04 7.85
N TRP A 223 10.87 -4.09 7.05
CA TRP A 223 11.24 -4.01 5.64
C TRP A 223 10.31 -3.07 4.86
N TYR A 224 9.00 -3.22 5.07
CA TYR A 224 7.98 -2.41 4.38
C TYR A 224 8.18 -0.92 4.65
N VAL A 225 8.42 -0.53 5.88
CA VAL A 225 8.72 0.85 6.27
C VAL A 225 10.06 1.31 5.66
N LYS A 226 11.10 0.49 5.77
CA LYS A 226 12.46 0.83 5.31
C LYS A 226 12.53 1.05 3.80
N GLN A 227 11.88 0.20 3.00
CA GLN A 227 11.91 0.31 1.54
C GLN A 227 11.08 1.51 1.01
N CYS A 228 10.29 2.15 1.86
CA CYS A 228 9.63 3.44 1.62
C CYS A 228 10.43 4.65 2.13
N GLY A 229 11.66 4.45 2.61
CA GLY A 229 12.53 5.53 3.10
C GLY A 229 12.46 5.81 4.59
N GLY A 230 11.95 4.87 5.40
CA GLY A 230 11.88 4.92 6.86
C GLY A 230 10.58 5.48 7.41
N THR A 231 10.46 5.47 8.75
CA THR A 231 9.24 5.83 9.48
C THR A 231 8.72 7.23 9.14
N GLY A 232 9.62 8.21 9.03
CA GLY A 232 9.27 9.58 8.68
C GLY A 232 8.76 9.71 7.24
N ARG A 233 9.38 9.05 6.27
CA ARG A 233 9.00 9.17 4.85
C ARG A 233 7.66 8.50 4.56
N ILE A 234 7.43 7.33 5.10
CA ILE A 234 6.19 6.58 4.83
C ILE A 234 4.96 7.26 5.44
N PHE A 235 5.09 7.89 6.61
CA PHE A 235 3.96 8.41 7.37
C PHE A 235 3.64 9.89 7.11
N SER A 236 4.64 10.68 6.71
CA SER A 236 4.46 12.12 6.51
C SER A 236 3.61 12.47 5.29
N THR A 237 2.85 13.55 5.38
CA THR A 237 2.28 14.24 4.22
C THR A 237 3.36 15.12 3.60
N THR A 238 3.79 16.18 4.27
CA THR A 238 4.88 17.05 3.76
C THR A 238 6.21 16.29 3.71
N ASN A 239 6.85 16.27 2.54
CA ASN A 239 8.09 15.54 2.26
C ASN A 239 7.95 14.00 2.50
N GLY A 240 6.75 13.48 2.36
CA GLY A 240 6.41 12.07 2.58
C GLY A 240 5.63 11.44 1.44
N GLY A 241 5.25 10.18 1.63
CA GLY A 241 4.56 9.38 0.61
C GLY A 241 3.21 9.91 0.19
N GLN A 242 2.61 10.82 0.97
CA GLN A 242 1.28 11.40 0.75
C GLN A 242 1.32 12.90 0.38
N GLU A 243 2.48 13.42 -0.04
CA GLU A 243 2.64 14.87 -0.28
C GLU A 243 1.73 15.42 -1.38
N ARG A 244 1.45 14.62 -2.41
CA ARG A 244 0.76 15.08 -3.62
C ARG A 244 -0.32 14.11 -4.08
N LYS A 245 -1.23 14.65 -4.88
CA LYS A 245 -2.22 13.91 -5.67
C LYS A 245 -2.15 14.36 -7.13
N PHE A 246 -2.77 13.58 -8.03
CA PHE A 246 -2.83 13.90 -9.45
C PHE A 246 -4.05 14.76 -9.78
N VAL A 247 -3.86 15.83 -10.54
CA VAL A 247 -4.96 16.64 -11.08
C VAL A 247 -5.81 15.76 -12.00
N GLY A 248 -7.11 15.66 -11.73
CA GLY A 248 -8.02 14.76 -12.47
C GLY A 248 -8.00 13.29 -12.02
N GLY A 249 -7.17 12.95 -11.00
CA GLY A 249 -7.13 11.64 -10.33
C GLY A 249 -6.06 10.69 -10.86
N SER A 250 -5.68 9.73 -10.03
CA SER A 250 -4.62 8.74 -10.29
C SER A 250 -4.96 7.75 -11.40
N GLY A 251 -6.24 7.47 -11.63
CA GLY A 251 -6.69 6.56 -12.68
C GLY A 251 -6.28 6.96 -14.09
N GLN A 252 -6.07 8.27 -14.32
CA GLN A 252 -5.62 8.79 -15.63
C GLN A 252 -4.30 8.18 -16.11
N ILE A 253 -3.41 7.80 -15.20
CA ILE A 253 -2.13 7.18 -15.59
C ILE A 253 -2.40 5.91 -16.39
N SER A 254 -3.27 5.08 -15.87
CA SER A 254 -3.67 3.85 -16.54
C SER A 254 -4.49 4.10 -17.80
N GLU A 255 -5.42 5.05 -17.75
CA GLU A 255 -6.27 5.43 -18.89
C GLU A 255 -5.40 5.85 -20.08
N LYS A 256 -4.44 6.75 -19.88
CA LYS A 256 -3.56 7.24 -20.93
C LYS A 256 -2.55 6.19 -21.41
N LEU A 257 -2.11 5.28 -20.55
CA LEU A 257 -1.30 4.14 -20.98
C LEU A 257 -2.10 3.20 -21.90
N MET A 258 -3.37 2.95 -21.56
CA MET A 258 -4.24 2.17 -22.44
C MET A 258 -4.46 2.85 -23.79
N GLU A 259 -4.72 4.16 -23.78
CA GLU A 259 -4.86 4.94 -25.02
C GLU A 259 -3.62 4.78 -25.93
N ARG A 260 -2.40 4.80 -25.34
CA ARG A 260 -1.14 4.57 -26.08
C ARG A 260 -1.00 3.14 -26.59
N LEU A 261 -1.44 2.16 -25.83
CA LEU A 261 -1.37 0.74 -26.22
C LEU A 261 -2.47 0.35 -27.20
N GLY A 262 -3.58 1.08 -27.22
CA GLY A 262 -4.69 0.88 -28.14
C GLY A 262 -5.31 -0.51 -28.02
N ASP A 263 -5.55 -1.16 -29.15
CA ASP A 263 -6.23 -2.47 -29.24
C ASP A 263 -5.46 -3.64 -28.61
N ARG A 264 -4.22 -3.44 -28.19
CA ARG A 264 -3.45 -4.43 -27.43
C ARG A 264 -4.07 -4.72 -26.07
N VAL A 265 -4.94 -3.85 -25.59
CA VAL A 265 -5.57 -3.99 -24.28
C VAL A 265 -6.98 -4.52 -24.44
N LYS A 266 -7.27 -5.68 -23.84
CA LYS A 266 -8.55 -6.35 -23.86
C LYS A 266 -9.17 -6.30 -22.46
N LEU A 267 -10.34 -5.68 -22.35
CA LEU A 267 -11.14 -5.61 -21.12
C LEU A 267 -12.08 -6.81 -21.00
N GLU A 268 -12.58 -7.04 -19.79
CA GLU A 268 -13.54 -8.12 -19.49
C GLU A 268 -13.02 -9.50 -19.91
N LYS A 269 -11.68 -9.69 -19.80
CA LYS A 269 -10.97 -10.93 -20.15
C LYS A 269 -10.31 -11.56 -18.91
N PRO A 270 -11.10 -12.01 -17.91
CA PRO A 270 -10.53 -12.70 -16.75
C PRO A 270 -9.87 -14.00 -17.18
N VAL A 271 -8.59 -14.17 -16.88
CA VAL A 271 -7.85 -15.39 -17.16
C VAL A 271 -8.23 -16.48 -16.17
N VAL A 272 -8.56 -17.67 -16.65
CA VAL A 272 -8.97 -18.83 -15.85
C VAL A 272 -7.97 -19.98 -15.91
N ARG A 273 -7.16 -20.05 -16.99
CA ARG A 273 -6.18 -21.12 -17.18
C ARG A 273 -4.94 -20.61 -17.90
N ILE A 274 -3.79 -21.13 -17.48
CA ILE A 274 -2.50 -20.96 -18.14
C ILE A 274 -1.87 -22.33 -18.31
N ASP A 275 -1.65 -22.71 -19.59
CA ASP A 275 -1.05 -23.99 -19.97
C ASP A 275 0.29 -23.72 -20.67
N GLN A 276 1.39 -24.23 -20.12
CA GLN A 276 2.72 -24.11 -20.71
C GLN A 276 3.35 -25.47 -21.05
N THR A 277 2.52 -26.49 -21.31
CA THR A 277 2.98 -27.84 -21.68
C THR A 277 3.45 -27.90 -23.12
N SER A 278 2.94 -27.04 -24.00
CA SER A 278 3.34 -26.95 -25.42
C SER A 278 4.52 -25.98 -25.62
N GLU A 279 4.98 -25.83 -26.86
CA GLU A 279 6.03 -24.88 -27.24
C GLU A 279 5.68 -23.44 -26.84
N ASN A 280 4.43 -23.04 -27.05
CA ASN A 280 3.91 -21.75 -26.61
C ASN A 280 3.02 -21.92 -25.37
N VAL A 281 2.81 -20.83 -24.65
CA VAL A 281 1.90 -20.77 -23.50
C VAL A 281 0.49 -20.48 -24.03
N ILE A 282 -0.48 -21.28 -23.64
CA ILE A 282 -1.90 -21.06 -23.95
C ILE A 282 -2.57 -20.44 -22.72
N VAL A 283 -3.20 -19.30 -22.91
CA VAL A 283 -3.94 -18.58 -21.86
C VAL A 283 -5.42 -18.58 -22.25
N GLU A 284 -6.26 -19.11 -21.36
CA GLU A 284 -7.73 -19.17 -21.54
C GLU A 284 -8.40 -18.14 -20.63
N THR A 285 -9.34 -17.41 -21.19
CA THR A 285 -10.20 -16.47 -20.48
C THR A 285 -11.56 -17.07 -20.13
N LEU A 286 -12.31 -16.42 -19.23
CA LEU A 286 -13.59 -16.91 -18.72
C LEU A 286 -14.65 -17.07 -19.82
N ASP A 287 -14.56 -16.28 -20.88
CA ASP A 287 -15.41 -16.37 -22.07
C ASP A 287 -14.87 -17.36 -23.12
N HIS A 288 -13.91 -18.22 -22.73
CA HIS A 288 -13.31 -19.28 -23.54
C HIS A 288 -12.49 -18.80 -24.75
N GLU A 289 -12.07 -17.54 -24.79
CA GLU A 289 -11.05 -17.13 -25.76
C GLU A 289 -9.68 -17.70 -25.38
N LEU A 290 -8.92 -18.10 -26.41
CA LEU A 290 -7.57 -18.63 -26.26
C LEU A 290 -6.55 -17.67 -26.84
N TYR A 291 -5.51 -17.39 -26.07
CA TYR A 291 -4.38 -16.56 -26.46
C TYR A 291 -3.10 -17.39 -26.44
N GLU A 292 -2.33 -17.33 -27.50
CA GLU A 292 -1.05 -18.02 -27.62
C GLU A 292 0.10 -17.04 -27.45
N ALA A 293 1.05 -17.34 -26.54
CA ALA A 293 2.12 -16.44 -26.18
C ALA A 293 3.44 -17.18 -25.90
N LYS A 294 4.58 -16.53 -26.12
CA LYS A 294 5.90 -17.04 -25.70
C LYS A 294 6.12 -16.88 -24.21
N TYR A 295 5.65 -15.78 -23.64
CA TYR A 295 5.81 -15.45 -22.22
C TYR A 295 4.55 -14.81 -21.68
N VAL A 296 4.34 -14.95 -20.36
CA VAL A 296 3.23 -14.36 -19.62
C VAL A 296 3.79 -13.58 -18.44
N ILE A 297 3.26 -12.38 -18.18
CA ILE A 297 3.50 -11.64 -16.94
C ILE A 297 2.20 -11.66 -16.14
N SER A 298 2.21 -12.32 -14.97
CA SER A 298 1.14 -12.21 -13.98
C SER A 298 1.36 -10.93 -13.15
N ALA A 299 0.50 -9.95 -13.35
CA ALA A 299 0.54 -8.64 -12.70
C ALA A 299 -0.66 -8.47 -11.74
N ILE A 300 -0.91 -9.47 -10.90
CA ILE A 300 -2.06 -9.56 -9.99
C ILE A 300 -1.57 -9.74 -8.53
N PRO A 301 -2.40 -9.44 -7.53
CA PRO A 301 -2.11 -9.82 -6.15
C PRO A 301 -1.84 -11.32 -6.01
N PRO A 302 -0.82 -11.75 -5.23
CA PRO A 302 -0.42 -13.17 -5.18
C PRO A 302 -1.56 -14.13 -4.84
N VAL A 303 -2.46 -13.77 -3.94
CA VAL A 303 -3.62 -14.58 -3.54
C VAL A 303 -4.57 -14.88 -4.71
N LEU A 304 -4.58 -14.04 -5.74
CA LEU A 304 -5.44 -14.24 -6.89
C LEU A 304 -4.90 -15.29 -7.88
N ASP A 305 -3.60 -15.63 -7.83
CA ASP A 305 -3.04 -16.78 -8.55
C ASP A 305 -3.78 -18.08 -8.19
N LEU A 306 -4.37 -18.19 -6.97
CA LEU A 306 -5.18 -19.33 -6.54
C LEU A 306 -6.46 -19.55 -7.38
N LYS A 307 -6.88 -18.54 -8.13
CA LYS A 307 -8.09 -18.59 -8.95
C LYS A 307 -7.82 -19.05 -10.40
N ILE A 308 -6.54 -19.26 -10.74
CA ILE A 308 -6.11 -19.66 -12.08
C ILE A 308 -5.71 -21.12 -12.05
N HIS A 309 -6.16 -21.87 -13.06
CA HIS A 309 -5.70 -23.23 -13.28
C HIS A 309 -4.39 -23.22 -14.06
N PHE A 310 -3.28 -23.63 -13.41
CA PHE A 310 -1.97 -23.76 -14.05
C PHE A 310 -1.72 -25.20 -14.51
N ASN A 311 -1.21 -25.35 -15.73
CA ASN A 311 -0.77 -26.62 -16.29
C ASN A 311 0.66 -26.47 -16.91
N PRO A 312 1.70 -27.17 -16.40
CA PRO A 312 1.66 -27.98 -15.17
C PRO A 312 1.33 -27.17 -13.93
N PRO A 313 0.94 -27.83 -12.82
CA PRO A 313 0.67 -27.13 -11.55
C PRO A 313 1.85 -26.27 -11.11
N LEU A 314 1.57 -25.17 -10.42
CA LEU A 314 2.61 -24.34 -9.82
C LEU A 314 3.49 -25.15 -8.86
N PRO A 315 4.81 -24.85 -8.74
CA PRO A 315 5.69 -25.49 -7.79
C PRO A 315 5.13 -25.43 -6.36
N PRO A 316 5.32 -26.48 -5.53
CA PRO A 316 4.76 -26.55 -4.19
C PRO A 316 5.04 -25.32 -3.32
N MET A 317 6.26 -24.76 -3.39
CA MET A 317 6.63 -23.58 -2.62
C MET A 317 5.89 -22.33 -3.09
N ARG A 318 5.58 -22.20 -4.40
CA ARG A 318 4.75 -21.10 -4.91
C ARG A 318 3.31 -21.21 -4.42
N ASN A 319 2.73 -22.41 -4.44
CA ASN A 319 1.38 -22.66 -3.90
C ASN A 319 1.32 -22.34 -2.39
N GLN A 320 2.37 -22.70 -1.63
CA GLN A 320 2.47 -22.37 -0.22
C GLN A 320 2.55 -20.85 0.03
N LEU A 321 3.30 -20.11 -0.79
CA LEU A 321 3.40 -18.65 -0.69
C LEU A 321 2.03 -18.00 -0.94
N ILE A 322 1.40 -18.25 -2.10
CA ILE A 322 0.19 -17.54 -2.53
C ILE A 322 -1.02 -17.82 -1.62
N SER A 323 -1.04 -18.95 -0.93
CA SER A 323 -2.08 -19.28 0.05
C SER A 323 -1.85 -18.68 1.44
N ARG A 324 -0.70 -18.02 1.70
CA ARG A 324 -0.29 -17.50 3.02
C ARG A 324 -0.06 -15.99 3.08
N VAL A 325 -0.26 -15.27 1.99
CA VAL A 325 -0.08 -13.81 1.92
C VAL A 325 -1.43 -13.12 1.66
N PRO A 326 -2.23 -12.91 2.71
CA PRO A 326 -3.55 -12.31 2.59
C PRO A 326 -3.46 -10.81 2.28
N MET A 327 -4.57 -10.25 1.79
CA MET A 327 -4.73 -8.81 1.53
C MET A 327 -5.22 -8.08 2.77
N GLY A 328 -4.83 -6.83 2.93
CA GLY A 328 -5.34 -5.95 3.97
C GLY A 328 -6.82 -5.57 3.79
N SER A 329 -7.43 -4.97 4.81
CA SER A 329 -8.86 -4.66 4.85
C SER A 329 -9.10 -3.16 5.01
N VAL A 330 -9.75 -2.52 4.03
CA VAL A 330 -10.03 -1.07 4.08
C VAL A 330 -11.30 -0.69 3.32
N ILE A 331 -12.04 0.26 3.91
CA ILE A 331 -13.03 1.07 3.19
C ILE A 331 -12.47 2.48 3.13
N LYS A 332 -12.32 3.03 1.92
CA LYS A 332 -11.96 4.43 1.70
C LYS A 332 -13.24 5.23 1.49
N CYS A 333 -13.36 6.36 2.19
CA CYS A 333 -14.53 7.22 2.12
C CYS A 333 -14.14 8.68 1.98
N MET A 334 -15.01 9.47 1.34
CA MET A 334 -14.88 10.92 1.20
C MET A 334 -16.19 11.58 1.59
N VAL A 335 -16.12 12.51 2.54
CA VAL A 335 -17.24 13.32 3.01
C VAL A 335 -17.09 14.73 2.47
N TYR A 336 -18.03 15.16 1.66
CA TYR A 336 -18.01 16.47 0.99
C TYR A 336 -18.89 17.47 1.72
N TYR A 337 -18.43 18.72 1.80
CA TYR A 337 -19.11 19.80 2.49
C TYR A 337 -19.28 21.01 1.59
N LYS A 338 -20.18 21.92 1.97
CA LYS A 338 -20.42 23.18 1.24
C LYS A 338 -19.20 24.11 1.30
N GLU A 339 -18.49 24.11 2.42
CA GLU A 339 -17.29 24.89 2.67
C GLU A 339 -16.31 24.11 3.56
N PRO A 340 -15.01 24.45 3.52
CA PRO A 340 -13.99 23.79 4.35
C PRO A 340 -14.01 24.38 5.78
N PHE A 341 -15.09 24.12 6.54
CA PHE A 341 -15.36 24.70 7.85
C PHE A 341 -14.25 24.42 8.88
N TRP A 342 -13.53 23.31 8.73
CA TRP A 342 -12.39 22.97 9.60
C TRP A 342 -11.26 23.99 9.52
N LYS A 343 -11.04 24.62 8.37
CA LYS A 343 -10.04 25.69 8.19
C LYS A 343 -10.34 26.94 9.03
N LYS A 344 -11.61 27.23 9.30
CA LYS A 344 -12.00 28.33 10.20
C LYS A 344 -11.53 28.12 11.65
N LYS A 345 -11.20 26.88 12.00
CA LYS A 345 -10.66 26.47 13.31
C LYS A 345 -9.15 26.20 13.28
N ASP A 346 -8.48 26.63 12.22
CA ASP A 346 -7.07 26.39 11.99
C ASP A 346 -6.70 24.89 11.94
N TYR A 347 -7.56 24.06 11.29
CA TYR A 347 -7.31 22.64 11.05
C TYR A 347 -7.18 22.36 9.56
N CYS A 348 -6.19 21.53 9.17
CA CYS A 348 -5.97 21.18 7.76
C CYS A 348 -6.89 20.06 7.24
N GLY A 349 -7.63 19.36 8.12
CA GLY A 349 -8.46 18.20 7.76
C GLY A 349 -7.79 16.84 8.00
N THR A 350 -6.50 16.81 8.32
CA THR A 350 -5.80 15.58 8.72
C THR A 350 -6.03 15.29 10.20
N MET A 351 -6.55 14.10 10.49
CA MET A 351 -6.84 13.64 11.86
C MET A 351 -6.27 12.24 12.05
N LEU A 352 -5.55 12.02 13.13
CA LEU A 352 -5.11 10.71 13.64
C LEU A 352 -5.99 10.33 14.82
N ILE A 353 -6.75 9.25 14.71
CA ILE A 353 -7.82 8.91 15.65
C ILE A 353 -7.53 7.53 16.27
N GLU A 354 -7.04 7.54 17.53
CA GLU A 354 -6.68 6.32 18.25
C GLU A 354 -7.90 5.62 18.89
N ASP A 355 -9.01 6.32 19.09
CA ASP A 355 -10.18 5.75 19.78
C ASP A 355 -10.65 4.47 19.08
N GLU A 356 -10.70 3.38 19.84
CA GLU A 356 -11.01 2.03 19.31
C GLU A 356 -12.39 1.97 18.65
N GLU A 357 -13.39 2.61 19.24
CA GLU A 357 -14.76 2.62 18.75
C GLU A 357 -14.98 3.59 17.58
N ALA A 358 -14.01 4.45 17.29
CA ALA A 358 -14.08 5.35 16.15
C ALA A 358 -14.12 4.57 14.82
N ALA A 359 -15.01 4.96 13.92
CA ALA A 359 -15.12 4.32 12.61
C ALA A 359 -13.84 4.56 11.77
N ILE A 360 -13.27 5.75 11.85
CA ILE A 360 -12.10 6.19 11.08
C ILE A 360 -10.84 6.11 11.94
N GLY A 361 -9.72 5.64 11.38
CA GLY A 361 -8.40 5.70 12.02
C GLY A 361 -7.59 6.92 11.59
N MET A 362 -7.68 7.32 10.32
CA MET A 362 -6.95 8.45 9.76
C MET A 362 -7.76 9.17 8.70
N THR A 363 -7.60 10.50 8.63
CA THR A 363 -8.14 11.34 7.55
C THR A 363 -7.05 12.18 6.90
N LEU A 364 -7.30 12.62 5.67
CA LEU A 364 -6.51 13.63 4.96
C LEU A 364 -7.46 14.61 4.26
N ASP A 365 -6.98 15.84 4.05
CA ASP A 365 -7.69 16.81 3.20
C ASP A 365 -7.82 16.28 1.77
N ASP A 366 -9.01 16.34 1.21
CA ASP A 366 -9.31 15.97 -0.18
C ASP A 366 -9.81 17.15 -1.02
N CYS A 367 -9.52 18.37 -0.59
CA CYS A 367 -9.81 19.58 -1.35
C CYS A 367 -8.96 19.60 -2.64
N LYS A 368 -9.62 19.84 -3.75
CA LYS A 368 -8.96 20.03 -5.04
C LYS A 368 -8.38 21.44 -5.15
N PRO A 369 -7.46 21.72 -6.10
CA PRO A 369 -6.82 23.03 -6.23
C PRO A 369 -7.81 24.20 -6.34
N ASN A 370 -8.93 24.00 -7.01
CA ASN A 370 -9.99 25.02 -7.13
C ASN A 370 -10.96 25.06 -5.93
N CYS A 371 -10.87 24.08 -5.00
CA CYS A 371 -11.68 23.96 -3.78
C CYS A 371 -13.21 24.10 -3.98
N ASN A 372 -13.73 23.72 -5.14
CA ASN A 372 -15.14 23.89 -5.49
C ASN A 372 -16.07 23.02 -4.63
N VAL A 373 -15.59 21.84 -4.21
CA VAL A 373 -16.33 20.92 -3.33
C VAL A 373 -15.34 20.36 -2.32
N PRO A 374 -15.14 21.03 -1.17
CA PRO A 374 -14.19 20.60 -0.16
C PRO A 374 -14.60 19.29 0.47
N ALA A 375 -13.60 18.44 0.73
CA ALA A 375 -13.83 17.10 1.29
C ALA A 375 -12.77 16.72 2.33
N ILE A 376 -13.17 15.85 3.24
CA ILE A 376 -12.29 15.09 4.11
C ILE A 376 -12.34 13.63 3.67
N MET A 377 -11.20 13.08 3.24
CA MET A 377 -11.01 11.66 2.98
C MET A 377 -10.75 10.94 4.30
N GLY A 378 -11.31 9.75 4.48
CA GLY A 378 -11.09 8.91 5.65
C GLY A 378 -10.88 7.45 5.31
N PHE A 379 -10.14 6.76 6.19
CA PHE A 379 -9.91 5.32 6.11
C PHE A 379 -10.55 4.59 7.28
N ILE A 380 -11.40 3.61 6.97
CA ILE A 380 -11.88 2.58 7.90
C ILE A 380 -10.93 1.39 7.75
N LEU A 381 -10.08 1.12 8.75
CA LEU A 381 -8.91 0.27 8.64
C LEU A 381 -9.05 -1.07 9.38
N ALA A 382 -8.46 -2.13 8.84
CA ALA A 382 -8.22 -3.41 9.49
C ALA A 382 -9.50 -3.98 10.16
N ARG A 383 -9.47 -4.33 11.46
CA ARG A 383 -10.66 -4.84 12.19
C ARG A 383 -11.86 -3.89 12.17
N LYS A 384 -11.64 -2.57 12.13
CA LYS A 384 -12.73 -1.59 12.01
C LYS A 384 -13.46 -1.77 10.67
N CYS A 385 -12.73 -2.00 9.59
CA CYS A 385 -13.30 -2.33 8.28
C CYS A 385 -14.14 -3.61 8.36
N ARG A 386 -13.57 -4.70 8.88
CA ARG A 386 -14.28 -5.98 9.03
C ARG A 386 -15.53 -5.86 9.91
N ARG A 387 -15.46 -5.07 10.98
CA ARG A 387 -16.60 -4.80 11.89
C ARG A 387 -17.70 -3.97 11.23
N LEU A 388 -17.36 -3.03 10.35
CA LEU A 388 -18.33 -2.09 9.78
C LEU A 388 -18.80 -2.46 8.36
N THR A 389 -18.25 -3.52 7.76
CA THR A 389 -18.59 -3.92 6.40
C THR A 389 -20.05 -4.34 6.23
N HIS A 390 -20.69 -4.85 7.29
CA HIS A 390 -22.11 -5.26 7.26
C HIS A 390 -23.10 -4.10 7.34
N LEU A 391 -22.63 -2.89 7.70
CA LEU A 391 -23.47 -1.70 7.72
C LEU A 391 -23.76 -1.21 6.30
N THR A 392 -24.87 -0.53 6.13
CA THR A 392 -25.18 0.18 4.89
C THR A 392 -24.28 1.41 4.71
N LYS A 393 -24.16 1.90 3.47
CA LYS A 393 -23.44 3.14 3.14
C LYS A 393 -23.93 4.33 4.00
N GLU A 394 -25.23 4.45 4.19
CA GLU A 394 -25.83 5.55 4.96
C GLU A 394 -25.50 5.44 6.46
N GLU A 395 -25.51 4.25 7.03
CA GLU A 395 -25.12 4.03 8.44
C GLU A 395 -23.65 4.35 8.68
N ARG A 396 -22.75 3.95 7.75
CA ARG A 396 -21.34 4.31 7.83
C ARG A 396 -21.16 5.83 7.72
N LYS A 397 -21.80 6.48 6.74
CA LYS A 397 -21.78 7.94 6.59
C LYS A 397 -22.19 8.64 7.89
N LYS A 398 -23.31 8.22 8.50
CA LYS A 398 -23.80 8.80 9.77
C LYS A 398 -22.74 8.70 10.86
N LYS A 399 -22.18 7.50 11.11
CA LYS A 399 -21.13 7.29 12.12
C LYS A 399 -19.88 8.15 11.86
N ILE A 400 -19.50 8.32 10.61
CA ILE A 400 -18.35 9.14 10.22
C ILE A 400 -18.61 10.62 10.48
N CYS A 401 -19.78 11.13 10.10
CA CYS A 401 -20.16 12.52 10.33
C CYS A 401 -20.25 12.85 11.84
N GLU A 402 -20.82 11.94 12.65
CA GLU A 402 -20.85 12.06 14.11
C GLU A 402 -19.44 12.09 14.72
N LEU A 403 -18.54 11.24 14.22
CA LEU A 403 -17.13 11.23 14.63
C LEU A 403 -16.44 12.56 14.26
N TYR A 404 -16.61 13.04 13.02
CA TYR A 404 -16.00 14.29 12.57
C TYR A 404 -16.55 15.48 13.37
N ALA A 405 -17.85 15.51 13.70
CA ALA A 405 -18.44 16.54 14.54
C ALA A 405 -17.79 16.58 15.94
N LYS A 406 -17.55 15.40 16.53
CA LYS A 406 -16.88 15.25 17.82
C LYS A 406 -15.42 15.72 17.76
N VAL A 407 -14.65 15.21 16.77
CA VAL A 407 -13.21 15.47 16.66
C VAL A 407 -12.91 16.92 16.32
N LEU A 408 -13.64 17.49 15.35
CA LEU A 408 -13.50 18.89 14.91
C LEU A 408 -14.23 19.89 15.83
N GLY A 409 -15.10 19.39 16.74
CA GLY A 409 -15.91 20.24 17.60
C GLY A 409 -16.86 21.14 16.81
N SER A 410 -17.42 20.67 15.69
CA SER A 410 -18.31 21.45 14.81
C SER A 410 -19.52 20.65 14.35
N ALA A 411 -20.72 21.18 14.58
CA ALA A 411 -21.97 20.58 14.09
C ALA A 411 -22.08 20.62 12.55
N GLU A 412 -21.32 21.45 11.85
CA GLU A 412 -21.28 21.49 10.39
C GLU A 412 -20.89 20.14 9.77
N ALA A 413 -20.09 19.35 10.49
CA ALA A 413 -19.71 17.99 10.08
C ALA A 413 -20.90 17.03 9.95
N LEU A 414 -22.03 17.30 10.60
CA LEU A 414 -23.26 16.50 10.51
C LEU A 414 -24.06 16.74 9.20
N HIS A 415 -23.67 17.75 8.42
CA HIS A 415 -24.41 18.20 7.24
C HIS A 415 -23.58 18.08 5.95
N PRO A 416 -23.17 16.86 5.56
CA PRO A 416 -22.45 16.65 4.31
C PRO A 416 -23.36 16.91 3.10
N VAL A 417 -22.81 17.48 2.03
CA VAL A 417 -23.52 17.69 0.76
C VAL A 417 -23.44 16.47 -0.16
N HIS A 418 -22.39 15.65 0.00
CA HIS A 418 -22.20 14.41 -0.75
C HIS A 418 -21.30 13.43 0.01
N TYR A 419 -21.39 12.15 -0.35
CA TYR A 419 -20.57 11.08 0.26
C TYR A 419 -20.24 10.01 -0.78
N GLU A 420 -18.97 9.67 -0.87
CA GLU A 420 -18.47 8.54 -1.67
C GLU A 420 -17.71 7.56 -0.80
N GLU A 421 -17.83 6.27 -1.12
CA GLU A 421 -17.02 5.24 -0.48
C GLU A 421 -16.74 4.07 -1.42
N LYS A 422 -15.66 3.34 -1.15
CA LYS A 422 -15.33 2.07 -1.78
C LYS A 422 -14.87 1.07 -0.73
N ASN A 423 -15.60 -0.02 -0.59
CA ASN A 423 -15.17 -1.18 0.20
C ASN A 423 -14.29 -2.08 -0.68
N TRP A 424 -12.98 -2.09 -0.39
CA TRP A 424 -12.03 -2.88 -1.17
C TRP A 424 -12.05 -4.37 -0.84
N CYS A 425 -12.64 -4.77 0.29
CA CYS A 425 -12.82 -6.17 0.64
C CYS A 425 -13.89 -6.87 -0.23
N GLU A 426 -14.82 -6.09 -0.79
CA GLU A 426 -15.85 -6.58 -1.72
C GLU A 426 -15.36 -6.66 -3.17
N GLU A 427 -14.15 -6.14 -3.44
CA GLU A 427 -13.61 -6.08 -4.79
C GLU A 427 -13.07 -7.44 -5.22
N GLN A 428 -13.84 -8.13 -6.04
CA GLN A 428 -13.61 -9.50 -6.51
C GLN A 428 -12.19 -9.74 -7.05
N TYR A 429 -11.66 -8.78 -7.82
CA TYR A 429 -10.38 -8.87 -8.50
C TYR A 429 -9.21 -8.21 -7.74
N SER A 430 -9.42 -7.79 -6.49
CA SER A 430 -8.34 -7.35 -5.60
C SER A 430 -8.26 -8.19 -4.33
N GLY A 431 -9.41 -8.61 -3.80
CA GLY A 431 -9.50 -9.38 -2.55
C GLY A 431 -9.19 -8.58 -1.30
N GLY A 432 -9.00 -7.25 -1.43
CA GLY A 432 -8.63 -6.32 -0.36
C GLY A 432 -7.64 -5.25 -0.83
N CYS A 433 -7.24 -4.36 0.05
CA CYS A 433 -6.24 -3.28 -0.10
C CYS A 433 -5.59 -2.96 1.26
N TYR A 434 -4.41 -2.29 1.29
CA TYR A 434 -3.73 -1.72 0.11
C TYR A 434 -2.95 -2.78 -0.68
N THR A 435 -2.29 -3.73 0.02
CA THR A 435 -1.36 -4.72 -0.50
C THR A 435 -1.50 -6.05 0.25
N ALA A 436 -0.89 -7.11 -0.27
CA ALA A 436 -0.69 -8.33 0.51
C ALA A 436 0.36 -8.09 1.60
N TYR A 437 0.15 -8.71 2.77
CA TYR A 437 1.11 -8.70 3.87
C TYR A 437 1.61 -10.11 4.18
N PHE A 438 2.74 -10.18 4.87
CA PHE A 438 3.33 -11.45 5.29
C PHE A 438 3.06 -11.68 6.78
N PRO A 439 2.31 -12.71 7.14
CA PRO A 439 2.17 -13.17 8.52
C PRO A 439 3.51 -13.65 9.11
N PRO A 440 3.62 -13.78 10.45
CA PRO A 440 4.83 -14.30 11.10
C PRO A 440 5.31 -15.63 10.51
N GLY A 441 6.62 -15.72 10.26
CA GLY A 441 7.29 -16.92 9.73
C GLY A 441 7.17 -17.13 8.22
N ILE A 442 6.47 -16.28 7.48
CA ILE A 442 6.24 -16.48 6.03
C ILE A 442 7.33 -15.84 5.18
N MET A 443 7.92 -14.72 5.60
CA MET A 443 8.93 -14.02 4.81
C MET A 443 10.22 -14.83 4.68
N THR A 444 10.70 -15.42 5.74
CA THR A 444 11.94 -16.23 5.73
C THR A 444 11.78 -17.53 4.96
N GLN A 445 10.60 -18.16 5.05
CA GLN A 445 10.35 -19.44 4.39
C GLN A 445 10.06 -19.29 2.88
N PHE A 446 9.26 -18.28 2.50
CA PHE A 446 8.69 -18.19 1.16
C PHE A 446 9.02 -16.88 0.42
N GLY A 447 9.54 -15.86 1.09
CA GLY A 447 9.77 -14.54 0.48
C GLY A 447 10.61 -14.59 -0.80
N ARG A 448 11.64 -15.46 -0.86
CA ARG A 448 12.50 -15.65 -2.04
C ARG A 448 11.73 -16.08 -3.29
N ILE A 449 10.54 -16.68 -3.12
CA ILE A 449 9.74 -17.22 -4.22
C ILE A 449 8.91 -16.14 -4.91
N ILE A 450 8.68 -14.99 -4.25
CA ILE A 450 7.68 -14.01 -4.71
C ILE A 450 7.94 -13.49 -6.14
N ARG A 451 9.21 -13.32 -6.53
CA ARG A 451 9.64 -12.85 -7.86
C ARG A 451 10.10 -13.96 -8.80
N GLN A 452 10.29 -15.18 -8.27
CA GLN A 452 10.86 -16.27 -9.04
C GLN A 452 9.93 -16.66 -10.21
N PRO A 453 10.39 -16.64 -11.46
CA PRO A 453 9.61 -17.11 -12.59
C PRO A 453 9.27 -18.60 -12.48
N VAL A 454 8.13 -18.99 -13.06
CA VAL A 454 7.72 -20.38 -13.18
C VAL A 454 7.64 -20.74 -14.66
N GLY A 455 8.68 -21.35 -15.19
CA GLY A 455 8.83 -21.57 -16.62
C GLY A 455 8.80 -20.25 -17.39
N ARG A 456 7.77 -20.05 -18.20
CA ARG A 456 7.57 -18.83 -19.01
C ARG A 456 6.61 -17.81 -18.38
N ILE A 457 6.26 -17.98 -17.10
CA ILE A 457 5.40 -17.08 -16.33
C ILE A 457 6.28 -16.22 -15.39
N TYR A 458 6.18 -14.91 -15.52
CA TYR A 458 6.89 -13.89 -14.72
C TYR A 458 5.88 -13.15 -13.83
N PHE A 459 6.32 -12.60 -12.72
CA PHE A 459 5.43 -11.98 -11.73
C PHE A 459 5.77 -10.51 -11.51
N ALA A 460 4.78 -9.62 -11.63
CA ALA A 460 4.95 -8.17 -11.66
C ALA A 460 3.98 -7.37 -10.77
N GLY A 461 3.27 -7.97 -9.84
CA GLY A 461 2.45 -7.23 -8.86
C GLY A 461 3.32 -6.33 -7.97
N THR A 462 2.76 -5.23 -7.43
CA THR A 462 3.49 -4.31 -6.52
C THR A 462 4.11 -5.04 -5.33
N GLU A 463 3.55 -6.16 -4.93
CA GLU A 463 4.09 -7.04 -3.88
C GLU A 463 5.46 -7.62 -4.24
N THR A 464 5.84 -7.59 -5.50
CA THR A 464 7.15 -8.05 -6.00
C THR A 464 8.19 -6.93 -6.10
N ALA A 465 7.82 -5.69 -5.80
CA ALA A 465 8.72 -4.54 -5.80
C ALA A 465 9.72 -4.58 -4.64
N THR A 466 10.82 -3.84 -4.78
CA THR A 466 11.88 -3.68 -3.77
C THR A 466 11.97 -2.25 -3.22
N GLU A 467 11.27 -1.33 -3.87
CA GLU A 467 11.10 0.06 -3.48
C GLU A 467 9.62 0.41 -3.58
N TRP A 468 9.06 1.03 -2.55
CA TRP A 468 7.66 1.39 -2.48
C TRP A 468 6.70 0.25 -2.81
N SER A 469 7.01 -0.97 -2.37
CA SER A 469 6.11 -2.13 -2.46
C SER A 469 4.76 -1.80 -1.83
N GLY A 470 3.67 -2.18 -2.49
CA GLY A 470 2.30 -1.82 -2.08
C GLY A 470 1.80 -0.48 -2.62
N TYR A 471 2.66 0.36 -3.19
CA TYR A 471 2.36 1.68 -3.76
C TYR A 471 2.33 1.65 -5.30
N MET A 472 1.86 2.75 -5.91
CA MET A 472 1.89 2.94 -7.36
C MET A 472 3.33 2.94 -7.91
N GLU A 473 4.30 3.47 -7.16
CA GLU A 473 5.72 3.44 -7.51
C GLU A 473 6.23 2.01 -7.66
N GLY A 474 6.02 1.18 -6.62
CA GLY A 474 6.42 -0.22 -6.66
C GLY A 474 5.76 -1.02 -7.78
N ALA A 475 4.59 -0.58 -8.17
CA ALA A 475 3.88 -1.10 -9.31
C ALA A 475 4.60 -0.90 -10.63
N VAL A 476 5.00 0.32 -10.91
CA VAL A 476 5.77 0.65 -12.11
C VAL A 476 7.12 -0.07 -12.09
N GLN A 477 7.82 -0.05 -10.94
CA GLN A 477 9.07 -0.78 -10.76
C GLN A 477 8.94 -2.27 -11.11
N ALA A 478 7.96 -2.94 -10.51
CA ALA A 478 7.75 -4.38 -10.69
C ALA A 478 7.37 -4.74 -12.14
N GLY A 479 6.54 -3.91 -12.78
CA GLY A 479 6.16 -4.09 -14.18
C GLY A 479 7.36 -3.97 -15.12
N GLU A 480 8.13 -2.90 -14.99
CA GLU A 480 9.32 -2.67 -15.80
C GLU A 480 10.41 -3.72 -15.55
N ARG A 481 10.59 -4.16 -14.28
CA ARG A 481 11.54 -5.22 -13.94
C ARG A 481 11.13 -6.54 -14.60
N ALA A 482 9.88 -6.97 -14.52
CA ALA A 482 9.42 -8.21 -15.13
C ALA A 482 9.54 -8.17 -16.68
N ALA A 483 9.29 -7.02 -17.29
CA ALA A 483 9.53 -6.81 -18.70
C ALA A 483 11.02 -7.00 -19.06
N ARG A 484 11.94 -6.43 -18.27
CA ARG A 484 13.38 -6.58 -18.49
C ARG A 484 13.86 -8.01 -18.22
N GLU A 485 13.30 -8.74 -17.27
CA GLU A 485 13.58 -10.17 -17.07
C GLU A 485 13.26 -10.98 -18.33
N ILE A 486 12.15 -10.70 -19.02
CA ILE A 486 11.81 -11.35 -20.29
C ILE A 486 12.78 -10.91 -21.40
N LEU A 487 13.07 -9.63 -21.52
CA LEU A 487 14.05 -9.15 -22.51
C LEU A 487 15.42 -9.80 -22.29
N CYS A 488 15.83 -10.01 -21.05
CA CYS A 488 17.06 -10.73 -20.72
C CYS A 488 16.97 -12.20 -21.11
N SER A 489 15.86 -12.89 -20.82
CA SER A 489 15.67 -14.29 -21.22
C SER A 489 15.65 -14.47 -22.75
N MET A 490 15.20 -13.45 -23.48
CA MET A 490 15.27 -13.34 -24.94
C MET A 490 16.67 -12.91 -25.47
N ARG A 491 17.65 -12.66 -24.57
CA ARG A 491 19.00 -12.15 -24.88
C ARG A 491 19.00 -10.78 -25.60
N LYS A 492 17.99 -9.97 -25.38
CA LYS A 492 17.89 -8.60 -25.91
C LYS A 492 18.60 -7.58 -25.02
N ILE A 493 18.74 -7.87 -23.73
CA ILE A 493 19.49 -7.08 -22.74
C ILE A 493 20.34 -8.00 -21.87
N SER A 494 21.31 -7.44 -21.15
CA SER A 494 22.15 -8.15 -20.17
C SER A 494 21.42 -8.27 -18.81
N GLU A 495 21.84 -9.21 -17.96
CA GLU A 495 21.30 -9.41 -16.62
C GLU A 495 21.43 -8.16 -15.72
N GLY A 496 22.54 -7.42 -15.85
CA GLY A 496 22.78 -6.17 -15.11
C GLY A 496 21.80 -5.04 -15.44
N GLU A 497 21.05 -5.15 -16.55
CA GLU A 497 20.04 -4.15 -16.96
C GLU A 497 18.65 -4.44 -16.43
N ILE A 498 18.42 -5.59 -15.78
CA ILE A 498 17.10 -5.93 -15.19
C ILE A 498 16.73 -4.92 -14.11
N TRP A 499 17.61 -4.67 -13.18
CA TRP A 499 17.44 -3.73 -12.08
C TRP A 499 18.03 -2.36 -12.42
N LYS A 500 17.18 -1.48 -12.94
CA LYS A 500 17.57 -0.13 -13.33
C LYS A 500 17.14 0.87 -12.26
N SER A 501 18.10 1.63 -11.73
CA SER A 501 17.80 2.75 -10.84
C SER A 501 17.04 3.85 -11.58
N GLU A 502 16.14 4.52 -10.87
CA GLU A 502 15.41 5.69 -11.38
C GLU A 502 16.04 6.98 -10.87
N PRO A 503 16.33 7.97 -11.73
CA PRO A 503 16.79 9.27 -11.29
C PRO A 503 15.77 9.98 -10.39
N GLU A 504 16.24 10.78 -9.44
CA GLU A 504 15.36 11.59 -8.60
C GLU A 504 14.54 12.58 -9.44
N SER A 505 13.27 12.75 -9.09
CA SER A 505 12.38 13.69 -9.75
C SER A 505 12.79 15.13 -9.46
N ALA A 506 13.12 15.89 -10.50
CA ALA A 506 13.42 17.32 -10.35
C ALA A 506 12.19 18.15 -9.91
N ASP A 507 10.98 17.71 -10.24
CA ASP A 507 9.73 18.40 -9.93
C ASP A 507 9.24 18.14 -8.49
N VAL A 508 9.66 16.99 -7.91
CA VAL A 508 9.29 16.57 -6.54
C VAL A 508 10.55 16.03 -5.83
N PRO A 509 11.52 16.91 -5.52
CA PRO A 509 12.77 16.50 -4.88
C PRO A 509 12.54 16.03 -3.44
N ALA A 510 13.32 15.04 -3.01
CA ALA A 510 13.29 14.56 -1.64
C ALA A 510 14.15 15.44 -0.74
N LEU A 511 13.53 16.08 0.25
CA LEU A 511 14.30 16.73 1.30
C LEU A 511 14.83 15.69 2.31
N PRO A 512 16.05 15.85 2.85
CA PRO A 512 16.56 14.96 3.86
C PRO A 512 15.62 14.89 5.08
N ILE A 513 15.36 13.69 5.57
CA ILE A 513 14.72 13.50 6.87
C ILE A 513 15.81 13.50 7.92
N THR A 514 15.91 14.60 8.64
CA THR A 514 16.96 14.80 9.67
C THR A 514 16.40 14.54 11.05
N THR A 515 17.14 13.80 11.85
CA THR A 515 16.87 13.61 13.28
C THR A 515 17.71 14.61 14.08
N THR A 516 17.12 15.19 15.11
CA THR A 516 17.82 16.09 16.02
C THR A 516 18.85 15.33 16.87
N PHE A 517 19.77 16.06 17.51
CA PHE A 517 20.70 15.46 18.47
C PHE A 517 19.97 14.69 19.59
N TRP A 518 18.88 15.25 20.09
CA TRP A 518 18.08 14.62 21.15
C TRP A 518 17.37 13.36 20.67
N GLU A 519 16.75 13.35 19.53
CA GLU A 519 16.11 12.16 18.96
C GLU A 519 17.10 11.00 18.79
N ARG A 520 18.35 11.29 18.46
CA ARG A 520 19.41 10.28 18.34
C ARG A 520 19.95 9.75 19.66
N ASN A 521 20.00 10.61 20.71
CA ASN A 521 20.74 10.33 21.93
C ASN A 521 19.89 10.19 23.19
N LEU A 522 18.59 10.51 23.16
CA LEU A 522 17.72 10.27 24.31
C LEU A 522 17.68 8.77 24.65
N PRO A 523 17.83 8.40 25.93
CA PRO A 523 17.75 7.01 26.35
C PRO A 523 16.32 6.48 26.18
N SER A 524 16.18 5.17 26.03
CA SER A 524 14.91 4.50 26.28
C SER A 524 14.51 4.60 27.75
N ILE A 525 13.26 4.33 28.10
CA ILE A 525 12.82 4.32 29.51
C ILE A 525 13.68 3.36 30.35
N PRO A 526 13.93 2.09 29.94
CA PRO A 526 14.88 1.22 30.66
C PRO A 526 16.27 1.82 30.80
N GLY A 527 16.79 2.42 29.72
CA GLY A 527 18.11 3.08 29.75
C GLY A 527 18.15 4.24 30.73
N LEU A 528 17.09 5.06 30.79
CA LEU A 528 16.98 6.14 31.79
C LEU A 528 16.94 5.59 33.21
N LEU A 529 16.15 4.55 33.47
CA LEU A 529 16.06 3.92 34.78
C LEU A 529 17.40 3.33 35.23
N MET A 530 18.17 2.71 34.32
CA MET A 530 19.52 2.24 34.58
C MET A 530 20.46 3.41 34.94
N LEU A 531 20.45 4.49 34.16
CA LEU A 531 21.29 5.68 34.42
C LEU A 531 20.99 6.29 35.79
N VAL A 532 19.72 6.41 36.16
CA VAL A 532 19.29 6.90 37.47
C VAL A 532 19.73 5.93 38.59
N GLY A 533 19.52 4.61 38.37
CA GLY A 533 19.95 3.58 39.30
C GLY A 533 21.46 3.59 39.57
N PHE A 534 22.29 3.66 38.52
CA PHE A 534 23.73 3.79 38.64
C PHE A 534 24.13 5.09 39.35
N SER A 535 23.52 6.23 38.97
CA SER A 535 23.81 7.53 39.61
C SER A 535 23.49 7.50 41.09
N THR A 536 22.33 6.98 41.49
CA THR A 536 21.94 6.85 42.91
C THR A 536 22.86 5.89 43.68
N PHE A 537 23.23 4.76 43.05
CA PHE A 537 24.17 3.80 43.64
C PHE A 537 25.54 4.45 43.92
N PHE A 538 26.16 5.10 42.92
CA PHE A 538 27.46 5.76 43.09
C PHE A 538 27.40 6.93 44.07
N THR A 539 26.32 7.72 44.07
CA THR A 539 26.12 8.80 45.04
C THR A 539 25.99 8.24 46.44
N SER A 540 25.23 7.17 46.64
CA SER A 540 25.10 6.50 47.93
C SER A 540 26.43 5.92 48.41
N MET A 541 27.19 5.27 47.52
CA MET A 541 28.55 4.77 47.83
C MET A 541 29.51 5.90 48.23
N ALA A 542 29.46 7.02 47.50
CA ALA A 542 30.29 8.20 47.85
C ALA A 542 29.90 8.79 49.20
N VAL A 543 28.61 8.89 49.51
CA VAL A 543 28.12 9.37 50.84
C VAL A 543 28.55 8.41 51.96
N VAL A 544 28.39 7.09 51.77
CA VAL A 544 28.82 6.07 52.74
C VAL A 544 30.33 6.11 52.91
N GLY A 545 31.09 6.23 51.82
CA GLY A 545 32.56 6.36 51.87
C GLY A 545 33.03 7.61 52.63
N LEU A 546 32.41 8.77 52.38
CA LEU A 546 32.66 10.01 53.11
C LEU A 546 32.30 9.90 54.59
N PHE A 547 31.18 9.24 54.91
CA PHE A 547 30.77 9.00 56.30
C PHE A 547 31.77 8.06 57.01
N ALA A 548 32.16 6.96 56.39
CA ALA A 548 33.16 6.03 56.92
C ALA A 548 34.55 6.71 57.13
N TYR A 549 34.92 7.54 56.14
CA TYR A 549 36.17 8.36 56.29
C TYR A 549 36.09 9.35 57.46
N LYS A 550 34.99 10.10 57.60
CA LYS A 550 34.78 11.02 58.73
C LYS A 550 34.73 10.32 60.08
N LYS A 551 34.23 9.07 60.12
CA LYS A 551 34.18 8.26 61.34
C LYS A 551 35.48 7.48 61.62
N GLY A 552 36.53 7.63 60.82
CA GLY A 552 37.77 6.93 60.96
C GLY A 552 37.72 5.41 60.73
N LEU A 553 36.69 4.95 60.08
CA LEU A 553 36.50 3.53 59.75
C LEU A 553 37.32 3.08 58.52
N LEU A 554 37.81 4.04 57.72
CA LEU A 554 38.77 3.81 56.63
C LEU A 554 40.14 4.25 57.08
N VAL A 555 41.03 3.28 57.28
CA VAL A 555 42.43 3.51 57.69
C VAL A 555 43.16 4.12 56.48
N ARG A 556 43.86 5.23 56.73
CA ARG A 556 44.86 5.78 55.83
C ARG A 556 46.09 4.85 55.89
N ASN A 557 46.40 4.10 54.87
CA ASN A 557 47.72 3.55 54.62
C ASN A 557 48.63 4.61 54.03
#